data_37f49e65114010d0c5ba859b4c10900c
#
_entry.id   37f49e65114010d0c5ba859b4c10900c
#
_cell.length_a   1.000
_cell.length_b   1.000
_cell.length_c   1.000
_cell.angle_alpha   90.00
_cell.angle_beta   90.00
_cell.angle_gamma   90.00
#
_symmetry.space_group_name_H-M   'P 1'
#
loop_
_entity.id
_entity.type
_entity.pdbx_description
1 polymer ?
#
loop_
_entity_poly.entity_id
_entity_poly.type
_entity_poly.pdbx_seq_one_letter_code
_entity_poly.pdbx_strand_id
1 'polypeptide(L)'
;MLLRTATCAAVLLLCQPHSAFAQDKAPAARAAQELATRIDATIAPYFQPEAPGGAVLVVKDGKTVLRKAYGMADTAKGVKMRPEMALRIGSMTKQFTAAAILLLADEGKLELDDEITTYLPDYPAQGRKITIEHLLTHTSGIVSYTGRPGYAQRAPQDTTVSAQIDSFKNEPMQFEPGSSWRYNNSGYYLLGAIIEKVSGMPYHQFVEQRIFVPLGMTHTAYEGHERGAWPGAAGHAPLDKGFDPARPLGKNQSYAAGELVSTVDDLGKWDAAISAGKLLKPATWQRAFASYRLSDGKDSHYGYGWELTLIQGEPAAGHSGSTRGFRSYGLRLPAKGVYVAVLTNSDGGTVVPDVVARRAAAVAIGKPLPEFKEVALDAASLDAVAGVYTLDKETQRVFRRDGEFLSMQRSGRGPLVLRAMSANEFFVPDTADWFVFQREGGNGAGKASGVTYHQDGRALVHTRSGEAPPPRIVARIADSAFDAHAGRYEIQPGMVFEVTRGGSRYFVQPTGQRRVEIFPLSDTRFFARDVDAEISFENGGLHFKQGSRSFTGRRM
;
A
#
# COMPACT_ATOMS: atom_id res chain seq x y z
N MET A 1 -3.35 94.22 41.91
CA MET A 1 -3.53 93.95 40.51
C MET A 1 -2.21 93.43 39.95
N LEU A 2 -2.01 92.10 40.01
CA LEU A 2 -0.77 91.43 39.61
C LEU A 2 -1.14 90.16 38.90
N LEU A 3 -0.88 90.07 37.60
CA LEU A 3 -0.99 88.88 36.76
C LEU A 3 0.12 87.90 37.14
N ARG A 4 -0.27 86.64 37.37
CA ARG A 4 0.67 85.51 37.40
C ARG A 4 0.47 84.62 36.17
N THR A 5 1.51 84.62 35.35
CA THR A 5 1.64 83.68 34.19
C THR A 5 2.04 82.28 34.68
N ALA A 6 1.28 81.31 34.34
CA ALA A 6 1.60 79.91 34.58
C ALA A 6 2.21 79.28 33.30
N THR A 7 3.42 78.77 33.42
CA THR A 7 4.14 78.04 32.36
C THR A 7 3.79 76.55 32.40
N CYS A 8 3.12 76.03 31.36
CA CYS A 8 2.92 74.60 31.17
C CYS A 8 4.16 73.98 30.52
N ALA A 9 4.82 73.06 31.22
CA ALA A 9 5.85 72.21 30.65
C ALA A 9 5.18 70.94 30.03
N ALA A 10 5.28 70.79 28.71
CA ALA A 10 4.84 69.59 27.99
C ALA A 10 5.93 68.53 28.08
N VAL A 11 5.61 67.38 28.72
CA VAL A 11 6.45 66.22 28.72
C VAL A 11 6.11 65.37 27.45
N LEU A 12 7.05 65.36 26.48
CA LEU A 12 6.97 64.43 25.33
C LEU A 12 7.41 63.02 25.79
N LEU A 13 6.45 62.08 25.91
CA LEU A 13 6.75 60.66 25.98
C LEU A 13 7.07 60.15 24.56
N LEU A 14 8.33 59.84 24.31
CA LEU A 14 8.78 59.09 23.14
C LEU A 14 8.36 57.62 23.28
N CYS A 15 7.27 57.21 22.59
CA CYS A 15 6.97 55.82 22.36
C CYS A 15 7.98 55.23 21.38
N GLN A 16 8.92 54.44 21.86
CA GLN A 16 9.73 53.59 20.99
C GLN A 16 8.89 52.41 20.49
N PRO A 17 8.83 52.13 19.19
CA PRO A 17 8.16 50.92 18.72
C PRO A 17 8.99 49.68 19.07
N HIS A 18 8.41 48.77 19.82
CA HIS A 18 8.99 47.46 20.10
C HIS A 18 9.02 46.62 18.80
N SER A 19 10.15 46.64 18.09
CA SER A 19 10.45 45.76 16.96
C SER A 19 11.10 44.45 17.44
N ALA A 20 10.42 43.73 18.36
CA ALA A 20 10.96 42.50 18.95
C ALA A 20 10.40 41.19 18.34
N PHE A 21 9.52 41.25 17.34
CA PHE A 21 8.85 40.01 16.83
C PHE A 21 9.19 39.65 15.38
N ALA A 22 10.09 40.32 14.70
CA ALA A 22 10.38 40.06 13.28
C ALA A 22 11.63 39.19 13.03
N GLN A 23 12.47 38.95 14.02
CA GLN A 23 13.75 38.26 13.83
C GLN A 23 13.72 36.74 13.90
N ASP A 24 12.68 36.12 14.49
CA ASP A 24 12.64 34.64 14.67
C ASP A 24 11.99 33.84 13.50
N LYS A 25 11.38 34.50 12.52
CA LYS A 25 10.71 33.83 11.40
C LYS A 25 11.64 33.35 10.29
N ALA A 26 12.74 34.00 10.06
CA ALA A 26 13.67 33.71 8.96
C ALA A 26 14.42 32.36 9.12
N PRO A 27 14.95 31.98 10.29
CA PRO A 27 15.59 30.66 10.48
C PRO A 27 14.63 29.52 10.34
N ALA A 28 13.42 29.62 10.87
CA ALA A 28 12.40 28.57 10.77
C ALA A 28 11.90 28.38 9.33
N ALA A 29 11.72 29.44 8.56
CA ALA A 29 11.36 29.36 7.15
C ALA A 29 12.47 28.71 6.32
N ARG A 30 13.73 29.02 6.61
CA ARG A 30 14.90 28.43 5.95
C ARG A 30 14.98 26.92 6.26
N ALA A 31 14.82 26.51 7.51
CA ALA A 31 14.83 25.12 7.90
C ALA A 31 13.69 24.32 7.23
N ALA A 32 12.49 24.91 7.11
CA ALA A 32 11.38 24.29 6.39
C ALA A 32 11.69 24.13 4.88
N GLN A 33 12.30 25.14 4.25
CA GLN A 33 12.71 25.09 2.84
C GLN A 33 13.82 24.06 2.61
N GLU A 34 14.81 23.96 3.49
CA GLU A 34 15.86 22.96 3.43
C GLU A 34 15.29 21.54 3.58
N LEU A 35 14.32 21.36 4.49
CA LEU A 35 13.62 20.09 4.65
C LEU A 35 12.82 19.72 3.38
N ALA A 36 12.08 20.67 2.81
CA ALA A 36 11.35 20.49 1.56
C ALA A 36 12.27 20.04 0.41
N THR A 37 13.42 20.70 0.27
CA THR A 37 14.43 20.38 -0.76
C THR A 37 14.97 18.96 -0.57
N ARG A 38 15.27 18.56 0.66
CA ARG A 38 15.75 17.20 0.95
C ARG A 38 14.70 16.14 0.68
N ILE A 39 13.45 16.39 1.07
CA ILE A 39 12.33 15.47 0.77
C ILE A 39 12.17 15.35 -0.75
N ASP A 40 12.10 16.48 -1.46
CA ASP A 40 11.95 16.50 -2.92
C ASP A 40 13.08 15.72 -3.62
N ALA A 41 14.34 15.97 -3.27
CA ALA A 41 15.49 15.26 -3.81
C ALA A 41 15.42 13.73 -3.56
N THR A 42 14.84 13.32 -2.43
CA THR A 42 14.69 11.90 -2.09
C THR A 42 13.60 11.22 -2.90
N ILE A 43 12.49 11.89 -3.20
CA ILE A 43 11.32 11.24 -3.80
C ILE A 43 11.16 11.51 -5.30
N ALA A 44 11.66 12.63 -5.82
CA ALA A 44 11.54 12.97 -7.25
C ALA A 44 12.08 11.89 -8.20
N PRO A 45 13.18 11.16 -7.90
CA PRO A 45 13.70 10.12 -8.78
C PRO A 45 12.74 8.95 -9.05
N TYR A 46 11.71 8.75 -8.22
CA TYR A 46 10.69 7.72 -8.45
C TYR A 46 9.73 8.09 -9.59
N PHE A 47 9.63 9.36 -9.94
CA PHE A 47 8.69 9.86 -10.95
C PHE A 47 9.42 10.17 -12.26
N GLN A 48 8.93 9.59 -13.34
CA GLN A 48 9.42 9.90 -14.68
C GLN A 48 8.59 11.05 -15.29
N PRO A 49 9.20 12.07 -15.91
CA PRO A 49 8.51 13.26 -16.41
C PRO A 49 7.37 12.99 -17.40
N GLU A 50 7.54 12.00 -18.29
CA GLU A 50 6.60 11.69 -19.37
C GLU A 50 5.73 10.45 -19.08
N ALA A 51 5.86 9.84 -17.91
CA ALA A 51 5.04 8.72 -17.45
C ALA A 51 3.88 9.21 -16.56
N PRO A 52 2.87 8.34 -16.31
CA PRO A 52 1.87 8.61 -15.28
C PRO A 52 2.55 9.00 -13.97
N GLY A 53 1.98 9.99 -13.30
CA GLY A 53 2.64 10.64 -12.19
C GLY A 53 1.89 10.53 -10.88
N GLY A 54 2.04 11.57 -10.04
CA GLY A 54 1.34 11.63 -8.78
C GLY A 54 1.46 12.99 -8.10
N ALA A 55 0.62 13.17 -7.08
CA ALA A 55 0.66 14.30 -6.18
C ALA A 55 1.15 13.87 -4.80
N VAL A 56 1.97 14.69 -4.16
CA VAL A 56 2.56 14.44 -2.85
C VAL A 56 2.34 15.64 -1.94
N LEU A 57 1.86 15.36 -0.72
CA LEU A 57 1.80 16.31 0.39
C LEU A 57 2.62 15.78 1.55
N VAL A 58 3.46 16.64 2.13
CA VAL A 58 4.13 16.39 3.41
C VAL A 58 3.81 17.53 4.36
N VAL A 59 3.24 17.17 5.50
CA VAL A 59 2.96 18.09 6.61
C VAL A 59 3.89 17.76 7.76
N LYS A 60 4.45 18.78 8.42
CA LYS A 60 5.25 18.68 9.63
C LYS A 60 4.77 19.71 10.65
N ASP A 61 4.42 19.27 11.84
CA ASP A 61 3.94 20.10 12.95
C ASP A 61 2.79 21.05 12.50
N GLY A 62 1.82 20.48 11.76
CA GLY A 62 0.65 21.18 11.23
C GLY A 62 0.94 22.16 10.07
N LYS A 63 2.18 22.22 9.56
CA LYS A 63 2.56 23.07 8.42
C LYS A 63 2.90 22.25 7.20
N THR A 64 2.42 22.67 6.04
CA THR A 64 2.81 22.06 4.75
C THR A 64 4.29 22.36 4.49
N VAL A 65 5.10 21.30 4.40
CA VAL A 65 6.52 21.35 4.03
C VAL A 65 6.70 21.13 2.54
N LEU A 66 6.00 20.14 1.97
CA LEU A 66 6.02 19.86 0.54
C LEU A 66 4.58 19.67 0.05
N ARG A 67 4.23 20.35 -1.06
CA ARG A 67 3.01 20.17 -1.84
C ARG A 67 3.42 20.23 -3.31
N LYS A 68 3.57 19.06 -3.95
CA LYS A 68 4.14 18.98 -5.30
C LYS A 68 3.51 17.85 -6.09
N ALA A 69 3.53 17.99 -7.41
CA ALA A 69 3.13 16.95 -8.34
C ALA A 69 4.25 16.66 -9.34
N TYR A 70 4.25 15.45 -9.87
CA TYR A 70 5.26 14.90 -10.77
C TYR A 70 4.60 14.14 -11.91
N GLY A 71 5.26 14.09 -13.06
CA GLY A 71 4.80 13.32 -14.22
C GLY A 71 3.51 13.83 -14.85
N MET A 72 2.80 12.93 -15.53
CA MET A 72 1.63 13.23 -16.34
C MET A 72 0.33 12.81 -15.65
N ALA A 73 -0.69 13.68 -15.72
CA ALA A 73 -2.07 13.35 -15.34
C ALA A 73 -2.81 12.60 -16.46
N ASP A 74 -2.47 12.88 -17.71
CA ASP A 74 -3.00 12.20 -18.88
C ASP A 74 -1.88 12.12 -19.93
N THR A 75 -1.31 10.94 -20.10
CA THR A 75 -0.18 10.74 -21.04
C THR A 75 -0.62 10.89 -22.51
N ALA A 76 -1.85 10.51 -22.83
CA ALA A 76 -2.36 10.59 -24.20
C ALA A 76 -2.62 12.05 -24.64
N LYS A 77 -3.00 12.92 -23.70
CA LYS A 77 -3.28 14.34 -23.98
C LYS A 77 -2.11 15.26 -23.61
N GLY A 78 -1.00 14.75 -23.09
CA GLY A 78 0.14 15.56 -22.65
C GLY A 78 -0.18 16.49 -21.47
N VAL A 79 -1.15 16.14 -20.62
CA VAL A 79 -1.54 16.93 -19.44
C VAL A 79 -0.65 16.59 -18.26
N LYS A 80 0.06 17.60 -17.72
CA LYS A 80 0.91 17.43 -16.53
C LYS A 80 0.07 17.26 -15.26
N MET A 81 0.58 16.46 -14.33
CA MET A 81 -0.03 16.31 -13.00
C MET A 81 0.07 17.61 -12.20
N ARG A 82 -0.98 17.92 -11.42
CA ARG A 82 -1.03 19.07 -10.51
C ARG A 82 -1.54 18.62 -9.15
N PRO A 83 -1.09 19.26 -8.04
CA PRO A 83 -1.44 18.81 -6.68
C PRO A 83 -2.94 18.91 -6.35
N GLU A 84 -3.67 19.82 -7.00
CA GLU A 84 -5.11 20.02 -6.81
C GLU A 84 -5.99 19.01 -7.56
N MET A 85 -5.40 18.14 -8.38
CA MET A 85 -6.16 17.13 -9.11
C MET A 85 -6.69 16.06 -8.16
N ALA A 86 -7.97 15.70 -8.37
CA ALA A 86 -8.60 14.61 -7.63
C ALA A 86 -8.24 13.26 -8.28
N LEU A 87 -7.89 12.30 -7.44
CA LEU A 87 -7.57 10.93 -7.83
C LEU A 87 -8.39 9.95 -7.01
N ARG A 88 -8.66 8.76 -7.56
CA ARG A 88 -9.26 7.67 -6.79
C ARG A 88 -8.30 7.21 -5.70
N ILE A 89 -8.79 7.17 -4.45
CA ILE A 89 -7.97 6.82 -3.30
C ILE A 89 -8.08 5.35 -2.90
N GLY A 90 -8.93 4.56 -3.58
CA GLY A 90 -9.08 3.13 -3.33
C GLY A 90 -9.33 2.83 -1.85
N SER A 91 -8.63 1.85 -1.30
CA SER A 91 -8.86 1.38 0.07
C SER A 91 -8.57 2.40 1.18
N MET A 92 -7.96 3.58 0.90
CA MET A 92 -7.96 4.67 1.88
C MET A 92 -9.37 5.14 2.25
N THR A 93 -10.38 4.83 1.41
CA THR A 93 -11.81 4.98 1.72
C THR A 93 -12.18 4.37 3.08
N LYS A 94 -11.53 3.27 3.46
CA LYS A 94 -11.84 2.55 4.69
C LYS A 94 -11.68 3.38 5.97
N GLN A 95 -10.78 4.34 5.96
CA GLN A 95 -10.61 5.29 7.07
C GLN A 95 -11.89 6.11 7.30
N PHE A 96 -12.53 6.53 6.23
CA PHE A 96 -13.77 7.32 6.27
C PHE A 96 -14.98 6.45 6.61
N THR A 97 -15.04 5.23 6.09
CA THR A 97 -16.09 4.26 6.45
C THR A 97 -16.00 3.88 7.92
N ALA A 98 -14.80 3.62 8.42
CA ALA A 98 -14.59 3.35 9.85
C ALA A 98 -15.01 4.55 10.71
N ALA A 99 -14.60 5.78 10.34
CA ALA A 99 -15.01 6.99 11.04
C ALA A 99 -16.54 7.19 11.02
N ALA A 100 -17.22 6.84 9.93
CA ALA A 100 -18.69 6.90 9.83
C ALA A 100 -19.36 5.93 10.83
N ILE A 101 -18.88 4.69 10.94
CA ILE A 101 -19.34 3.72 11.95
C ILE A 101 -19.09 4.25 13.36
N LEU A 102 -17.89 4.77 13.61
CA LEU A 102 -17.49 5.29 14.92
C LEU A 102 -18.30 6.54 15.32
N LEU A 103 -18.70 7.39 14.35
CA LEU A 103 -19.63 8.50 14.60
C LEU A 103 -20.99 7.98 15.08
N LEU A 104 -21.52 6.95 14.43
CA LEU A 104 -22.79 6.34 14.84
C LEU A 104 -22.67 5.68 16.23
N ALA A 105 -21.52 5.07 16.54
CA ALA A 105 -21.24 4.51 17.87
C ALA A 105 -21.15 5.62 18.93
N ASP A 106 -20.44 6.72 18.67
CA ASP A 106 -20.33 7.86 19.59
C ASP A 106 -21.67 8.54 19.85
N GLU A 107 -22.63 8.42 18.91
CA GLU A 107 -24.01 8.86 19.03
C GLU A 107 -24.92 7.83 19.74
N GLY A 108 -24.42 6.66 20.10
CA GLY A 108 -25.20 5.58 20.75
C GLY A 108 -26.22 4.91 19.83
N LYS A 109 -26.01 4.96 18.50
CA LYS A 109 -26.92 4.36 17.50
C LYS A 109 -26.57 2.90 17.18
N LEU A 110 -25.36 2.47 17.53
CA LEU A 110 -24.86 1.11 17.44
C LEU A 110 -23.73 0.90 18.44
N GLU A 111 -23.45 -0.37 18.77
CA GLU A 111 -22.26 -0.78 19.52
C GLU A 111 -21.33 -1.59 18.61
N LEU A 112 -19.99 -1.52 18.83
CA LEU A 112 -19.04 -2.21 17.97
C LEU A 112 -19.06 -3.73 18.15
N ASP A 113 -19.55 -4.23 19.26
CA ASP A 113 -19.77 -5.65 19.54
C ASP A 113 -21.16 -6.17 19.18
N ASP A 114 -22.02 -5.31 18.61
CA ASP A 114 -23.28 -5.74 18.03
C ASP A 114 -23.04 -6.73 16.89
N GLU A 115 -23.91 -7.75 16.83
CA GLU A 115 -23.93 -8.67 15.71
C GLU A 115 -24.41 -7.97 14.44
N ILE A 116 -23.75 -8.22 13.32
CA ILE A 116 -24.12 -7.59 12.03
C ILE A 116 -25.56 -7.93 11.62
N THR A 117 -26.11 -9.06 12.05
CA THR A 117 -27.48 -9.50 11.80
C THR A 117 -28.53 -8.62 12.47
N THR A 118 -28.16 -7.85 13.50
CA THR A 118 -29.04 -6.81 14.08
C THR A 118 -29.42 -5.75 13.02
N TYR A 119 -28.53 -5.41 12.13
CA TYR A 119 -28.71 -4.39 11.09
C TYR A 119 -28.98 -4.99 9.72
N LEU A 120 -28.48 -6.19 9.46
CA LEU A 120 -28.61 -6.95 8.21
C LEU A 120 -29.22 -8.33 8.52
N PRO A 121 -30.52 -8.40 8.88
CA PRO A 121 -31.14 -9.64 9.38
C PRO A 121 -31.12 -10.78 8.36
N ASP A 122 -31.10 -10.46 7.06
CA ASP A 122 -31.06 -11.46 5.99
C ASP A 122 -29.63 -11.95 5.65
N TYR A 123 -28.61 -11.48 6.38
CA TYR A 123 -27.24 -11.94 6.18
C TYR A 123 -27.00 -13.29 6.88
N PRO A 124 -26.60 -14.35 6.14
CA PRO A 124 -26.43 -15.70 6.71
C PRO A 124 -25.13 -15.78 7.51
N ALA A 125 -25.18 -15.47 8.80
CA ALA A 125 -24.01 -15.54 9.70
C ALA A 125 -23.54 -16.99 9.96
N GLN A 126 -24.20 -18.02 9.42
CA GLN A 126 -23.86 -19.44 9.51
C GLN A 126 -23.65 -19.92 10.96
N GLY A 127 -24.49 -19.42 11.88
CA GLY A 127 -24.44 -19.75 13.31
C GLY A 127 -23.28 -19.13 14.10
N ARG A 128 -22.61 -18.14 13.53
CA ARG A 128 -21.45 -17.44 14.13
C ARG A 128 -21.80 -16.04 14.57
N LYS A 129 -21.20 -15.59 15.68
CA LYS A 129 -21.27 -14.21 16.12
C LYS A 129 -20.26 -13.35 15.34
N ILE A 130 -20.73 -12.67 14.29
CA ILE A 130 -19.93 -11.72 13.53
C ILE A 130 -20.29 -10.31 13.99
N THR A 131 -19.33 -9.57 14.56
CA THR A 131 -19.56 -8.23 15.09
C THR A 131 -19.13 -7.14 14.09
N ILE A 132 -19.59 -5.90 14.30
CA ILE A 132 -19.12 -4.72 13.58
C ILE A 132 -17.60 -4.57 13.74
N GLU A 133 -17.05 -4.80 14.94
CA GLU A 133 -15.61 -4.73 15.17
C GLU A 133 -14.84 -5.77 14.35
N HIS A 134 -15.35 -6.98 14.16
CA HIS A 134 -14.75 -7.98 13.28
C HIS A 134 -14.68 -7.50 11.82
N LEU A 135 -15.67 -6.75 11.34
CA LEU A 135 -15.63 -6.16 9.99
C LEU A 135 -14.58 -5.05 9.90
N LEU A 136 -14.53 -4.14 10.88
CA LEU A 136 -13.58 -3.02 10.94
C LEU A 136 -12.13 -3.50 10.96
N THR A 137 -11.85 -4.62 11.61
CA THR A 137 -10.50 -5.14 11.87
C THR A 137 -10.06 -6.25 10.92
N HIS A 138 -10.88 -6.62 9.94
CA HIS A 138 -10.61 -7.73 9.01
C HIS A 138 -10.47 -9.11 9.67
N THR A 139 -11.20 -9.32 10.77
CA THR A 139 -11.16 -10.57 11.55
C THR A 139 -12.48 -11.34 11.51
N SER A 140 -13.38 -10.99 10.58
CA SER A 140 -14.72 -11.60 10.49
C SER A 140 -14.75 -13.03 9.96
N GLY A 141 -13.74 -13.46 9.21
CA GLY A 141 -13.75 -14.75 8.52
C GLY A 141 -14.59 -14.81 7.23
N ILE A 142 -15.31 -13.75 6.90
CA ILE A 142 -16.10 -13.65 5.65
C ILE A 142 -15.17 -13.70 4.43
N VAL A 143 -15.60 -14.30 3.33
CA VAL A 143 -14.85 -14.32 2.06
C VAL A 143 -14.83 -12.94 1.44
N SER A 144 -13.65 -12.45 1.03
CA SER A 144 -13.55 -11.20 0.26
C SER A 144 -14.01 -11.42 -1.18
N TYR A 145 -15.02 -10.66 -1.62
CA TYR A 145 -15.56 -10.76 -2.98
C TYR A 145 -14.52 -10.49 -4.07
N THR A 146 -13.53 -9.66 -3.78
CA THR A 146 -12.46 -9.30 -4.74
C THR A 146 -11.50 -10.47 -5.03
N GLY A 147 -11.42 -11.47 -4.16
CA GLY A 147 -10.63 -12.69 -4.36
C GLY A 147 -11.38 -13.83 -5.02
N ARG A 148 -12.66 -13.64 -5.37
CA ARG A 148 -13.48 -14.72 -5.95
C ARG A 148 -13.20 -14.93 -7.45
N PRO A 149 -13.29 -16.17 -7.94
CA PRO A 149 -13.22 -16.44 -9.38
C PRO A 149 -14.23 -15.60 -10.17
N GLY A 150 -13.81 -15.09 -11.31
CA GLY A 150 -14.65 -14.27 -12.18
C GLY A 150 -14.88 -12.82 -11.70
N TYR A 151 -14.31 -12.39 -10.57
CA TYR A 151 -14.43 -10.98 -10.15
C TYR A 151 -13.82 -10.02 -11.19
N ALA A 152 -12.64 -10.32 -11.70
CA ALA A 152 -11.96 -9.45 -12.67
C ALA A 152 -12.80 -9.18 -13.94
N GLN A 153 -13.60 -10.15 -14.37
CA GLN A 153 -14.50 -10.05 -15.52
C GLN A 153 -15.75 -9.23 -15.21
N ARG A 154 -16.29 -9.32 -13.98
CA ARG A 154 -17.48 -8.57 -13.54
C ARG A 154 -17.15 -7.16 -13.10
N ALA A 155 -15.94 -6.92 -12.62
CA ALA A 155 -15.53 -5.64 -12.03
C ALA A 155 -15.74 -4.39 -12.93
N PRO A 156 -15.74 -4.46 -14.29
CA PRO A 156 -16.11 -3.31 -15.12
C PRO A 156 -17.63 -3.05 -15.24
N GLN A 157 -18.48 -3.93 -14.70
CA GLN A 157 -19.92 -3.81 -14.80
C GLN A 157 -20.49 -3.08 -13.58
N ASP A 158 -21.51 -2.25 -13.79
CA ASP A 158 -22.23 -1.63 -12.69
C ASP A 158 -22.96 -2.69 -11.85
N THR A 159 -23.06 -2.45 -10.57
CA THR A 159 -23.80 -3.34 -9.65
C THR A 159 -24.62 -2.52 -8.65
N THR A 160 -25.54 -3.19 -7.96
CA THR A 160 -26.22 -2.62 -6.80
C THR A 160 -25.57 -3.11 -5.50
N VAL A 161 -25.78 -2.40 -4.41
CA VAL A 161 -25.25 -2.80 -3.10
C VAL A 161 -25.76 -4.18 -2.71
N SER A 162 -27.05 -4.45 -2.91
CA SER A 162 -27.64 -5.78 -2.63
C SER A 162 -27.04 -6.88 -3.51
N ALA A 163 -26.96 -6.68 -4.83
CA ALA A 163 -26.43 -7.69 -5.75
C ALA A 163 -24.96 -8.03 -5.44
N GLN A 164 -24.16 -7.04 -5.02
CA GLN A 164 -22.79 -7.30 -4.62
C GLN A 164 -22.73 -8.10 -3.31
N ILE A 165 -23.54 -7.79 -2.31
CA ILE A 165 -23.65 -8.58 -1.06
C ILE A 165 -24.11 -10.02 -1.39
N ASP A 166 -25.09 -10.17 -2.22
CA ASP A 166 -25.60 -11.49 -2.66
C ASP A 166 -24.51 -12.32 -3.34
N SER A 167 -23.55 -11.67 -3.99
CA SER A 167 -22.44 -12.36 -4.67
C SER A 167 -21.50 -13.10 -3.73
N PHE A 168 -21.46 -12.78 -2.42
CA PHE A 168 -20.52 -13.40 -1.47
C PHE A 168 -21.14 -13.88 -0.16
N LYS A 169 -22.37 -13.47 0.19
CA LYS A 169 -22.96 -13.75 1.50
C LYS A 169 -23.09 -15.23 1.85
N ASN A 170 -23.25 -16.10 0.84
CA ASN A 170 -23.45 -17.53 1.04
C ASN A 170 -22.14 -18.35 0.96
N GLU A 171 -20.99 -17.69 0.79
CA GLU A 171 -19.71 -18.41 0.75
C GLU A 171 -19.34 -18.97 2.13
N PRO A 172 -18.69 -20.14 2.19
CA PRO A 172 -18.21 -20.70 3.45
C PRO A 172 -17.25 -19.73 4.15
N MET A 173 -17.36 -19.64 5.46
CA MET A 173 -16.43 -18.86 6.27
C MET A 173 -15.01 -19.40 6.14
N GLN A 174 -14.02 -18.51 6.11
CA GLN A 174 -12.59 -18.88 5.95
C GLN A 174 -11.95 -19.25 7.30
N PHE A 175 -12.44 -18.69 8.39
CA PHE A 175 -12.00 -18.94 9.76
C PHE A 175 -13.06 -18.42 10.75
N GLU A 176 -12.97 -18.81 12.00
CA GLU A 176 -13.86 -18.33 13.07
C GLU A 176 -13.62 -16.84 13.36
N PRO A 177 -14.68 -16.02 13.53
CA PRO A 177 -14.54 -14.61 13.85
C PRO A 177 -13.59 -14.36 15.01
N GLY A 178 -12.68 -13.41 14.86
CA GLY A 178 -11.66 -13.06 15.83
C GLY A 178 -10.45 -13.99 15.91
N SER A 179 -10.45 -15.15 15.23
CA SER A 179 -9.36 -16.14 15.32
C SER A 179 -8.18 -15.88 14.39
N SER A 180 -8.39 -15.12 13.33
CA SER A 180 -7.34 -14.81 12.36
C SER A 180 -7.58 -13.45 11.73
N TRP A 181 -6.53 -12.89 11.14
CA TRP A 181 -6.60 -11.67 10.36
C TRP A 181 -6.42 -11.95 8.87
N ARG A 182 -7.34 -11.43 8.07
CA ARG A 182 -7.24 -11.47 6.62
C ARG A 182 -7.94 -10.26 6.01
N TYR A 183 -7.18 -9.42 5.30
CA TYR A 183 -7.72 -8.24 4.63
C TYR A 183 -8.98 -8.56 3.80
N ASN A 184 -10.05 -7.79 4.00
CA ASN A 184 -11.37 -8.15 3.51
C ASN A 184 -12.18 -6.95 3.04
N ASN A 185 -12.48 -6.89 1.73
CA ASN A 185 -13.31 -5.84 1.17
C ASN A 185 -14.80 -6.06 1.44
N SER A 186 -15.26 -7.32 1.56
CA SER A 186 -16.65 -7.63 1.88
C SER A 186 -17.07 -7.07 3.25
N GLY A 187 -16.17 -7.10 4.24
CA GLY A 187 -16.45 -6.51 5.56
C GLY A 187 -16.75 -5.02 5.47
N TYR A 188 -15.92 -4.26 4.77
CA TYR A 188 -16.14 -2.82 4.59
C TYR A 188 -17.32 -2.50 3.67
N TYR A 189 -17.64 -3.39 2.75
CA TYR A 189 -18.86 -3.29 1.95
C TYR A 189 -20.10 -3.40 2.84
N LEU A 190 -20.14 -4.37 3.77
CA LEU A 190 -21.21 -4.53 4.77
C LEU A 190 -21.29 -3.35 5.73
N LEU A 191 -20.13 -2.78 6.17
CA LEU A 191 -20.13 -1.57 6.99
C LEU A 191 -20.84 -0.40 6.29
N GLY A 192 -20.68 -0.23 4.97
CA GLY A 192 -21.44 0.75 4.20
C GLY A 192 -22.95 0.52 4.27
N ALA A 193 -23.40 -0.72 4.08
CA ALA A 193 -24.83 -1.07 4.19
C ALA A 193 -25.37 -0.86 5.63
N ILE A 194 -24.56 -1.13 6.66
CA ILE A 194 -24.92 -0.86 8.06
C ILE A 194 -25.06 0.65 8.30
N ILE A 195 -24.14 1.47 7.76
CA ILE A 195 -24.26 2.94 7.84
C ILE A 195 -25.58 3.41 7.24
N GLU A 196 -25.96 2.93 6.05
CA GLU A 196 -27.23 3.28 5.42
C GLU A 196 -28.43 2.86 6.27
N LYS A 197 -28.39 1.64 6.80
CA LYS A 197 -29.48 1.10 7.63
C LYS A 197 -29.69 1.90 8.93
N VAL A 198 -28.60 2.23 9.61
CA VAL A 198 -28.64 2.91 10.92
C VAL A 198 -28.94 4.41 10.75
N SER A 199 -28.38 5.05 9.73
CA SER A 199 -28.55 6.49 9.51
C SER A 199 -29.81 6.87 8.75
N GLY A 200 -30.36 5.94 7.96
CA GLY A 200 -31.44 6.22 7.00
C GLY A 200 -30.99 7.03 5.79
N MET A 201 -29.68 7.20 5.58
CA MET A 201 -29.09 7.99 4.50
C MET A 201 -28.25 7.09 3.59
N PRO A 202 -28.23 7.33 2.26
CA PRO A 202 -27.24 6.71 1.38
C PRO A 202 -25.82 6.97 1.87
N TYR A 203 -24.92 5.99 1.74
CA TYR A 203 -23.54 6.07 2.23
C TYR A 203 -22.81 7.33 1.74
N HIS A 204 -22.93 7.65 0.44
CA HIS A 204 -22.28 8.83 -0.13
C HIS A 204 -22.74 10.13 0.52
N GLN A 205 -24.04 10.25 0.82
CA GLN A 205 -24.60 11.43 1.50
C GLN A 205 -24.14 11.49 2.97
N PHE A 206 -24.10 10.34 3.65
CA PHE A 206 -23.64 10.29 5.04
C PHE A 206 -22.20 10.78 5.17
N VAL A 207 -21.26 10.23 4.40
CA VAL A 207 -19.84 10.64 4.51
C VAL A 207 -19.65 12.09 4.07
N GLU A 208 -20.39 12.55 3.07
CA GLU A 208 -20.34 13.95 2.64
C GLU A 208 -20.79 14.89 3.75
N GLN A 209 -22.01 14.69 4.28
CA GLN A 209 -22.62 15.61 5.24
C GLN A 209 -21.98 15.54 6.63
N ARG A 210 -21.52 14.34 7.02
CA ARG A 210 -21.04 14.10 8.38
C ARG A 210 -19.51 14.18 8.51
N ILE A 211 -18.77 14.06 7.40
CA ILE A 211 -17.30 14.08 7.42
C ILE A 211 -16.76 15.19 6.51
N PHE A 212 -17.04 15.15 5.20
CA PHE A 212 -16.34 16.03 4.26
C PHE A 212 -16.73 17.49 4.41
N VAL A 213 -18.02 17.79 4.52
CA VAL A 213 -18.49 19.18 4.69
C VAL A 213 -18.01 19.79 6.01
N PRO A 214 -18.15 19.14 7.18
CA PRO A 214 -17.66 19.69 8.44
C PRO A 214 -16.15 19.93 8.47
N LEU A 215 -15.38 19.16 7.71
CA LEU A 215 -13.92 19.29 7.65
C LEU A 215 -13.43 20.18 6.50
N GLY A 216 -14.34 20.73 5.68
CA GLY A 216 -13.97 21.55 4.54
C GLY A 216 -13.23 20.79 3.44
N MET A 217 -13.46 19.47 3.32
CA MET A 217 -12.92 18.60 2.28
C MET A 217 -13.72 18.77 0.98
N THR A 218 -13.49 19.88 0.30
CA THR A 218 -14.33 20.32 -0.83
C THR A 218 -14.07 19.56 -2.12
N HIS A 219 -12.96 18.82 -2.19
CA HIS A 219 -12.54 18.00 -3.34
C HIS A 219 -12.44 16.52 -2.96
N THR A 220 -13.27 16.08 -2.00
CA THR A 220 -13.43 14.67 -1.64
C THR A 220 -14.89 14.29 -1.78
N ALA A 221 -15.15 13.18 -2.48
CA ALA A 221 -16.50 12.68 -2.71
C ALA A 221 -16.50 11.16 -2.98
N TYR A 222 -17.70 10.59 -2.92
CA TYR A 222 -17.97 9.30 -3.55
C TYR A 222 -17.99 9.52 -5.07
N GLU A 223 -17.29 8.67 -5.83
CA GLU A 223 -17.14 8.82 -7.28
C GLU A 223 -18.51 8.92 -8.00
N GLY A 224 -18.66 9.93 -8.85
CA GLY A 224 -19.91 10.24 -9.53
C GLY A 224 -20.89 11.09 -8.73
N HIS A 225 -20.50 11.54 -7.53
CA HIS A 225 -21.26 12.44 -6.65
C HIS A 225 -20.42 13.67 -6.25
N GLU A 226 -19.51 14.11 -7.12
CA GLU A 226 -18.68 15.28 -6.92
C GLU A 226 -19.51 16.57 -6.94
N ARG A 227 -19.15 17.51 -6.07
CA ARG A 227 -19.79 18.84 -6.00
C ARG A 227 -19.13 19.80 -6.99
N GLY A 228 -19.51 19.69 -8.26
CA GLY A 228 -19.01 20.51 -9.36
C GLY A 228 -17.91 19.81 -10.17
N ALA A 229 -17.35 20.53 -11.15
CA ALA A 229 -16.30 20.02 -12.01
C ALA A 229 -14.94 20.19 -11.34
N TRP A 230 -14.27 19.10 -11.03
CA TRP A 230 -12.92 19.10 -10.47
C TRP A 230 -11.88 18.70 -11.53
N PRO A 231 -10.69 19.28 -11.50
CA PRO A 231 -9.60 18.74 -12.30
C PRO A 231 -9.28 17.33 -11.78
N GLY A 232 -9.36 16.34 -12.66
CA GLY A 232 -9.03 14.95 -12.37
C GLY A 232 -7.86 14.45 -13.19
N ALA A 233 -7.27 13.35 -12.78
CA ALA A 233 -6.26 12.64 -13.53
C ALA A 233 -6.87 11.41 -14.23
N ALA A 234 -6.40 11.09 -15.44
CA ALA A 234 -6.72 9.83 -16.10
C ALA A 234 -5.98 8.68 -15.42
N GLY A 235 -6.65 7.54 -15.24
CA GLY A 235 -6.00 6.32 -14.73
C GLY A 235 -5.27 5.58 -15.83
N HIS A 236 -4.13 4.97 -15.50
CA HIS A 236 -3.27 4.26 -16.44
C HIS A 236 -2.98 2.83 -15.98
N ALA A 237 -2.99 1.90 -16.94
CA ALA A 237 -2.53 0.54 -16.77
C ALA A 237 -1.18 0.36 -17.48
N PRO A 238 -0.16 -0.24 -16.85
CA PRO A 238 1.13 -0.45 -17.47
C PRO A 238 1.05 -1.54 -18.55
N LEU A 239 1.78 -1.32 -19.64
CA LEU A 239 2.05 -2.29 -20.69
C LEU A 239 3.51 -2.74 -20.61
N ASP A 240 3.91 -3.70 -21.45
CA ASP A 240 5.32 -4.07 -21.64
C ASP A 240 6.17 -2.86 -22.07
N LYS A 241 5.56 -1.95 -22.87
CA LYS A 241 6.13 -0.64 -23.24
C LYS A 241 5.02 0.41 -23.18
N GLY A 242 5.19 1.40 -22.29
CA GLY A 242 4.24 2.50 -22.13
C GLY A 242 3.04 2.17 -21.24
N PHE A 243 1.94 2.86 -21.47
CA PHE A 243 0.74 2.82 -20.64
C PHE A 243 -0.51 2.93 -21.52
N ASP A 244 -1.55 2.18 -21.15
CA ASP A 244 -2.90 2.33 -21.69
C ASP A 244 -3.81 3.05 -20.68
N PRO A 245 -4.90 3.69 -21.15
CA PRO A 245 -5.97 4.11 -20.26
C PRO A 245 -6.51 2.93 -19.46
N ALA A 246 -6.54 3.05 -18.15
CA ALA A 246 -7.07 2.00 -17.30
C ALA A 246 -8.58 1.87 -17.48
N ARG A 247 -9.06 0.64 -17.65
CA ARG A 247 -10.49 0.37 -17.67
C ARG A 247 -11.08 0.52 -16.27
N PRO A 248 -11.98 1.48 -16.00
CA PRO A 248 -12.49 1.73 -14.65
C PRO A 248 -13.29 0.55 -14.10
N LEU A 249 -13.52 0.55 -12.80
CA LEU A 249 -14.53 -0.30 -12.17
C LEU A 249 -15.93 0.22 -12.53
N GLY A 250 -16.91 -0.68 -12.57
CA GLY A 250 -18.31 -0.31 -12.62
C GLY A 250 -18.77 0.32 -11.29
N LYS A 251 -19.88 1.06 -11.33
CA LYS A 251 -20.46 1.72 -10.15
C LYS A 251 -20.76 0.72 -9.05
N ASN A 252 -20.53 1.12 -7.81
CA ASN A 252 -20.72 0.35 -6.58
C ASN A 252 -19.90 -0.96 -6.51
N GLN A 253 -18.89 -1.16 -7.36
CA GLN A 253 -18.02 -2.35 -7.27
C GLN A 253 -17.16 -2.32 -6.02
N SER A 254 -16.66 -1.18 -5.61
CA SER A 254 -15.87 -1.03 -4.38
C SER A 254 -16.62 -0.33 -3.25
N TYR A 255 -17.65 0.48 -3.54
CA TYR A 255 -18.56 1.10 -2.57
C TYR A 255 -17.81 1.65 -1.33
N ALA A 256 -18.27 1.36 -0.11
CA ALA A 256 -17.66 1.79 1.14
C ALA A 256 -16.26 1.17 1.42
N ALA A 257 -15.80 0.23 0.59
CA ALA A 257 -14.47 -0.34 0.68
C ALA A 257 -13.42 0.41 -0.16
N GLY A 258 -13.84 1.27 -1.16
CA GLY A 258 -12.84 1.81 -2.06
C GLY A 258 -13.27 2.84 -3.11
N GLU A 259 -14.48 3.44 -3.06
CA GLU A 259 -15.04 4.26 -4.15
C GLU A 259 -14.81 5.77 -4.00
N LEU A 260 -14.01 6.23 -3.02
CA LEU A 260 -13.79 7.66 -2.84
C LEU A 260 -12.72 8.20 -3.80
N VAL A 261 -12.94 9.46 -4.22
CA VAL A 261 -11.95 10.32 -4.86
C VAL A 261 -11.55 11.44 -3.91
N SER A 262 -10.29 11.88 -3.96
CA SER A 262 -9.79 12.95 -3.10
C SER A 262 -8.56 13.63 -3.69
N THR A 263 -8.13 14.73 -3.06
CA THR A 263 -6.87 15.42 -3.32
C THR A 263 -5.92 15.27 -2.13
N VAL A 264 -4.62 15.48 -2.37
CA VAL A 264 -3.65 15.49 -1.26
C VAL A 264 -3.94 16.58 -0.24
N ASP A 265 -4.52 17.71 -0.66
CA ASP A 265 -4.90 18.83 0.21
C ASP A 265 -6.02 18.44 1.18
N ASP A 266 -7.07 17.77 0.67
CA ASP A 266 -8.19 17.31 1.52
C ASP A 266 -7.77 16.19 2.46
N LEU A 267 -6.88 15.29 2.03
CA LEU A 267 -6.27 14.30 2.92
C LEU A 267 -5.42 14.96 4.02
N GLY A 268 -4.77 16.09 3.73
CA GLY A 268 -4.11 16.92 4.75
C GLY A 268 -5.09 17.49 5.77
N LYS A 269 -6.28 17.95 5.33
CA LYS A 269 -7.35 18.41 6.24
C LYS A 269 -7.90 17.25 7.09
N TRP A 270 -8.01 16.04 6.51
CA TRP A 270 -8.39 14.83 7.22
C TRP A 270 -7.43 14.52 8.37
N ASP A 271 -6.12 14.47 8.10
CA ASP A 271 -5.11 14.25 9.14
C ASP A 271 -5.11 15.35 10.21
N ALA A 272 -5.24 16.62 9.80
CA ALA A 272 -5.34 17.74 10.72
C ALA A 272 -6.56 17.64 11.64
N ALA A 273 -7.70 17.16 11.12
CA ALA A 273 -8.91 16.94 11.90
C ALA A 273 -8.73 15.82 12.94
N ILE A 274 -8.12 14.70 12.54
CA ILE A 274 -7.78 13.60 13.46
C ILE A 274 -6.83 14.11 14.55
N SER A 275 -5.79 14.82 14.17
CA SER A 275 -4.77 15.35 15.10
C SER A 275 -5.36 16.36 16.08
N ALA A 276 -6.39 17.11 15.68
CA ALA A 276 -7.14 18.03 16.52
C ALA A 276 -8.28 17.35 17.33
N GLY A 277 -8.42 16.03 17.27
CA GLY A 277 -9.49 15.31 17.97
C GLY A 277 -10.91 15.65 17.50
N LYS A 278 -11.05 16.10 16.23
CA LYS A 278 -12.36 16.41 15.66
C LYS A 278 -13.11 15.15 15.26
N LEU A 279 -14.43 15.28 15.08
CA LEU A 279 -15.41 14.27 14.68
C LEU A 279 -15.72 13.22 15.73
N LEU A 280 -14.75 12.57 16.32
CA LEU A 280 -14.93 11.48 17.27
C LEU A 280 -14.40 11.86 18.66
N LYS A 281 -14.93 11.21 19.69
CA LYS A 281 -14.39 11.33 21.05
C LYS A 281 -12.93 10.88 21.10
N PRO A 282 -12.09 11.46 21.99
CA PRO A 282 -10.67 11.08 22.09
C PRO A 282 -10.47 9.57 22.34
N ALA A 283 -11.28 8.95 23.20
CA ALA A 283 -11.22 7.51 23.46
C ALA A 283 -11.54 6.67 22.21
N THR A 284 -12.46 7.14 21.37
CA THR A 284 -12.84 6.47 20.12
C THR A 284 -11.71 6.53 19.11
N TRP A 285 -11.04 7.69 18.96
CA TRP A 285 -9.82 7.79 18.15
C TRP A 285 -8.70 6.87 18.67
N GLN A 286 -8.50 6.83 19.99
CA GLN A 286 -7.51 5.93 20.59
C GLN A 286 -7.79 4.46 20.23
N ARG A 287 -9.06 4.03 20.30
CA ARG A 287 -9.48 2.69 19.91
C ARG A 287 -9.28 2.43 18.42
N ALA A 288 -9.53 3.43 17.55
CA ALA A 288 -9.34 3.29 16.11
C ALA A 288 -7.89 3.02 15.71
N PHE A 289 -6.92 3.49 16.50
CA PHE A 289 -5.49 3.26 16.29
C PHE A 289 -4.91 2.14 17.16
N ALA A 290 -5.74 1.37 17.85
CA ALA A 290 -5.29 0.20 18.60
C ALA A 290 -5.27 -1.05 17.70
N SER A 291 -4.24 -1.89 17.87
CA SER A 291 -4.20 -3.18 17.20
C SER A 291 -5.28 -4.10 17.76
N TYR A 292 -6.06 -4.72 16.88
CA TYR A 292 -6.97 -5.78 17.32
C TYR A 292 -6.19 -7.00 17.76
N ARG A 293 -6.55 -7.55 18.92
CA ARG A 293 -5.92 -8.75 19.46
C ARG A 293 -6.74 -9.98 19.12
N LEU A 294 -6.11 -10.91 18.39
CA LEU A 294 -6.72 -12.18 18.00
C LEU A 294 -6.97 -13.08 19.21
N SER A 295 -7.83 -14.08 19.05
CA SER A 295 -8.18 -15.03 20.11
C SER A 295 -6.98 -15.85 20.63
N ASP A 296 -5.90 -16.00 19.84
CA ASP A 296 -4.63 -16.59 20.26
C ASP A 296 -3.67 -15.61 20.96
N GLY A 297 -4.11 -14.37 21.17
CA GLY A 297 -3.35 -13.31 21.82
C GLY A 297 -2.39 -12.55 20.91
N LYS A 298 -2.29 -12.87 19.62
CA LYS A 298 -1.44 -12.15 18.67
C LYS A 298 -2.07 -10.83 18.22
N ASP A 299 -1.24 -9.86 17.93
CA ASP A 299 -1.68 -8.59 17.35
C ASP A 299 -1.91 -8.71 15.84
N SER A 300 -3.02 -8.15 15.36
CA SER A 300 -3.32 -8.07 13.93
C SER A 300 -2.49 -7.02 13.21
N HIS A 301 -1.90 -6.07 13.92
CA HIS A 301 -1.28 -4.86 13.41
C HIS A 301 -2.23 -4.01 12.54
N TYR A 302 -3.53 -4.10 12.81
CA TYR A 302 -4.56 -3.36 12.11
C TYR A 302 -5.60 -2.82 13.11
N GLY A 303 -5.91 -1.53 12.98
CA GLY A 303 -6.98 -0.86 13.71
C GLY A 303 -8.26 -0.74 12.88
N TYR A 304 -9.03 0.34 13.06
CA TYR A 304 -10.26 0.55 12.31
C TYR A 304 -9.97 1.38 11.04
N GLY A 305 -9.63 0.70 9.95
CA GLY A 305 -9.22 1.31 8.69
C GLY A 305 -7.77 1.81 8.66
N TRP A 306 -6.93 1.33 9.56
CA TRP A 306 -5.53 1.75 9.70
C TRP A 306 -4.59 0.56 9.83
N GLU A 307 -3.61 0.49 8.93
CA GLU A 307 -2.42 -0.37 9.06
C GLU A 307 -1.49 0.25 10.11
N LEU A 308 -1.09 -0.53 11.13
CA LEU A 308 -0.20 -0.07 12.19
C LEU A 308 1.21 -0.56 11.91
N THR A 309 2.15 0.38 11.81
CA THR A 309 3.51 0.11 11.37
C THR A 309 4.51 0.96 12.14
N LEU A 310 5.77 0.87 11.75
CA LEU A 310 6.84 1.74 12.24
C LEU A 310 7.54 2.41 11.07
N ILE A 311 8.01 3.65 11.26
CA ILE A 311 8.94 4.32 10.36
C ILE A 311 10.19 4.65 11.15
N GLN A 312 11.30 3.97 10.84
CA GLN A 312 12.57 4.14 11.53
C GLN A 312 12.44 4.05 13.06
N GLY A 313 11.62 3.08 13.53
CA GLY A 313 11.33 2.81 14.93
C GLY A 313 10.24 3.69 15.56
N GLU A 314 9.70 4.66 14.83
CA GLU A 314 8.63 5.54 15.32
C GLU A 314 7.25 4.95 14.97
N PRO A 315 6.31 4.85 15.92
CA PRO A 315 4.96 4.38 15.65
C PRO A 315 4.26 5.20 14.58
N ALA A 316 3.67 4.52 13.64
CA ALA A 316 2.97 5.11 12.50
C ALA A 316 1.68 4.35 12.20
N ALA A 317 0.71 5.06 11.64
CA ALA A 317 -0.52 4.49 11.11
C ALA A 317 -0.73 4.99 9.68
N GLY A 318 -1.10 4.09 8.77
CA GLY A 318 -1.33 4.43 7.38
C GLY A 318 -2.36 3.52 6.74
N HIS A 319 -2.63 3.75 5.48
CA HIS A 319 -3.37 2.80 4.66
C HIS A 319 -3.02 2.98 3.20
N SER A 320 -2.82 1.87 2.51
CA SER A 320 -2.67 1.84 1.07
C SER A 320 -4.01 1.89 0.36
N GLY A 321 -4.02 2.39 -0.86
CA GLY A 321 -5.16 2.30 -1.75
C GLY A 321 -4.73 1.80 -3.12
N SER A 322 -5.54 0.92 -3.69
CA SER A 322 -5.33 0.44 -5.06
C SER A 322 -6.69 0.23 -5.72
N THR A 323 -6.84 0.77 -6.90
CA THR A 323 -7.96 0.54 -7.80
C THR A 323 -7.44 0.64 -9.23
N ARG A 324 -8.25 0.27 -10.21
CA ARG A 324 -7.81 0.29 -11.60
C ARG A 324 -7.35 1.67 -12.03
N GLY A 325 -6.09 1.76 -12.45
CA GLY A 325 -5.43 2.98 -12.88
C GLY A 325 -4.94 3.91 -11.77
N PHE A 326 -5.04 3.53 -10.49
CA PHE A 326 -4.65 4.41 -9.38
C PHE A 326 -4.09 3.62 -8.21
N ARG A 327 -3.08 4.20 -7.55
CA ARG A 327 -2.57 3.78 -6.25
C ARG A 327 -2.43 4.99 -5.34
N SER A 328 -2.54 4.76 -4.04
CA SER A 328 -2.42 5.80 -3.03
C SER A 328 -1.80 5.28 -1.76
N TYR A 329 -1.26 6.17 -0.94
CA TYR A 329 -0.86 5.89 0.43
C TYR A 329 -0.97 7.14 1.29
N GLY A 330 -1.60 6.98 2.46
CA GLY A 330 -1.63 8.00 3.50
C GLY A 330 -0.90 7.47 4.74
N LEU A 331 0.03 8.25 5.30
CA LEU A 331 0.88 7.83 6.41
C LEU A 331 0.98 8.95 7.44
N ARG A 332 0.69 8.64 8.71
CA ARG A 332 0.82 9.58 9.83
C ARG A 332 1.74 9.05 10.92
N LEU A 333 2.56 9.93 11.45
CA LEU A 333 3.40 9.72 12.63
C LEU A 333 3.02 10.75 13.70
N PRO A 334 1.98 10.49 14.50
CA PRO A 334 1.42 11.51 15.42
C PRO A 334 2.44 12.07 16.40
N ALA A 335 3.28 11.21 17.01
CA ALA A 335 4.32 11.61 17.96
C ALA A 335 5.42 12.50 17.35
N LYS A 336 5.50 12.54 16.02
CA LYS A 336 6.47 13.35 15.26
C LYS A 336 5.82 14.49 14.50
N GLY A 337 4.51 14.66 14.60
CA GLY A 337 3.78 15.70 13.87
C GLY A 337 3.89 15.58 12.34
N VAL A 338 4.10 14.37 11.80
CA VAL A 338 4.28 14.14 10.36
C VAL A 338 3.07 13.46 9.75
N TYR A 339 2.62 14.00 8.62
CA TYR A 339 1.68 13.35 7.71
C TYR A 339 2.21 13.41 6.28
N VAL A 340 2.05 12.30 5.57
CA VAL A 340 2.39 12.19 4.14
C VAL A 340 1.22 11.57 3.39
N ALA A 341 0.79 12.22 2.30
CA ALA A 341 -0.14 11.66 1.33
C ALA A 341 0.54 11.56 -0.03
N VAL A 342 0.43 10.41 -0.68
CA VAL A 342 0.91 10.15 -2.04
C VAL A 342 -0.23 9.54 -2.85
N LEU A 343 -0.64 10.24 -3.91
CA LEU A 343 -1.67 9.78 -4.84
C LEU A 343 -1.06 9.63 -6.22
N THR A 344 -1.24 8.50 -6.89
CA THR A 344 -0.70 8.23 -8.24
C THR A 344 -1.78 7.74 -9.18
N ASN A 345 -1.61 8.01 -10.46
CA ASN A 345 -2.57 7.67 -11.50
C ASN A 345 -2.11 6.50 -12.40
N SER A 346 -1.47 5.52 -11.78
CA SER A 346 -1.21 4.20 -12.41
C SER A 346 -1.39 3.08 -11.39
N ASP A 347 -1.96 1.94 -11.79
CA ASP A 347 -2.08 0.74 -10.95
C ASP A 347 -0.86 -0.18 -11.04
N GLY A 348 0.19 0.26 -11.74
CA GLY A 348 1.48 -0.39 -11.86
C GLY A 348 2.58 0.61 -12.24
N GLY A 349 3.77 0.11 -12.61
CA GLY A 349 4.93 0.93 -12.97
C GLY A 349 5.86 1.22 -11.80
N THR A 350 6.75 2.21 -11.96
CA THR A 350 7.88 2.46 -11.06
C THR A 350 7.53 3.18 -9.76
N VAL A 351 6.37 3.87 -9.70
CA VAL A 351 5.97 4.62 -8.51
C VAL A 351 5.17 3.73 -7.58
N VAL A 352 5.71 3.44 -6.41
CA VAL A 352 5.05 2.72 -5.33
C VAL A 352 4.78 3.71 -4.19
N PRO A 353 3.51 4.15 -4.00
CA PRO A 353 3.18 5.26 -3.10
C PRO A 353 3.63 5.08 -1.65
N ASP A 354 3.59 3.87 -1.11
CA ASP A 354 4.05 3.60 0.26
C ASP A 354 5.57 3.77 0.40
N VAL A 355 6.36 3.37 -0.59
CA VAL A 355 7.82 3.60 -0.59
C VAL A 355 8.13 5.09 -0.60
N VAL A 356 7.45 5.85 -1.47
CA VAL A 356 7.60 7.32 -1.54
C VAL A 356 7.22 7.96 -0.21
N ALA A 357 6.07 7.57 0.38
CA ALA A 357 5.61 8.11 1.65
C ALA A 357 6.54 7.76 2.82
N ARG A 358 7.01 6.52 2.92
CA ARG A 358 7.95 6.08 3.96
C ARG A 358 9.28 6.82 3.87
N ARG A 359 9.83 7.02 2.67
CA ARG A 359 11.06 7.78 2.44
C ARG A 359 10.90 9.26 2.79
N ALA A 360 9.80 9.88 2.36
CA ALA A 360 9.49 11.27 2.71
C ALA A 360 9.34 11.45 4.23
N ALA A 361 8.60 10.55 4.89
CA ALA A 361 8.42 10.57 6.35
C ALA A 361 9.74 10.36 7.10
N ALA A 362 10.59 9.43 6.66
CA ALA A 362 11.89 9.17 7.27
C ALA A 362 12.81 10.40 7.21
N VAL A 363 12.82 11.14 6.08
CA VAL A 363 13.52 12.42 5.96
C VAL A 363 12.90 13.47 6.89
N ALA A 364 11.55 13.55 6.95
CA ALA A 364 10.83 14.52 7.76
C ALA A 364 11.05 14.35 9.28
N ILE A 365 11.34 13.13 9.74
CA ILE A 365 11.70 12.85 11.14
C ILE A 365 13.22 12.88 11.40
N GLY A 366 14.04 13.23 10.40
CA GLY A 366 15.50 13.30 10.54
C GLY A 366 16.22 11.95 10.55
N LYS A 367 15.55 10.86 10.15
CA LYS A 367 16.10 9.49 10.10
C LYS A 367 15.96 8.91 8.67
N PRO A 368 16.64 9.47 7.66
CA PRO A 368 16.48 9.04 6.26
C PRO A 368 16.83 7.56 6.09
N LEU A 369 16.10 6.87 5.21
CA LEU A 369 16.43 5.53 4.77
C LEU A 369 17.69 5.55 3.89
N PRO A 370 18.45 4.45 3.82
CA PRO A 370 19.58 4.34 2.90
C PRO A 370 19.15 4.58 1.44
N GLU A 371 20.06 5.10 0.66
CA GLU A 371 19.87 5.16 -0.80
C GLU A 371 20.09 3.75 -1.37
N PHE A 372 19.08 3.21 -2.04
CA PHE A 372 19.13 1.90 -2.67
C PHE A 372 19.66 2.06 -4.11
N LYS A 373 20.98 1.94 -4.26
CA LYS A 373 21.64 2.00 -5.56
C LYS A 373 22.12 0.61 -5.96
N GLU A 374 21.54 0.08 -7.04
CA GLU A 374 21.86 -1.26 -7.53
C GLU A 374 23.29 -1.34 -8.09
N VAL A 375 23.99 -2.42 -7.74
CA VAL A 375 25.28 -2.81 -8.31
C VAL A 375 25.20 -4.25 -8.83
N ALA A 376 25.94 -4.55 -9.90
CA ALA A 376 26.07 -5.92 -10.38
C ALA A 376 27.11 -6.68 -9.51
N LEU A 377 26.81 -7.93 -9.18
CA LEU A 377 27.73 -8.83 -8.47
C LEU A 377 28.01 -10.07 -9.32
N ASP A 378 29.20 -10.63 -9.12
CA ASP A 378 29.56 -11.93 -9.69
C ASP A 378 28.90 -13.10 -8.94
N ALA A 379 28.93 -14.28 -9.55
CA ALA A 379 28.33 -15.48 -8.99
C ALA A 379 28.92 -15.86 -7.63
N ALA A 380 30.24 -15.67 -7.45
CA ALA A 380 30.94 -16.02 -6.21
C ALA A 380 30.51 -15.15 -5.04
N SER A 381 30.30 -13.84 -5.28
CA SER A 381 29.77 -12.88 -4.29
C SER A 381 28.35 -13.23 -3.86
N LEU A 382 27.48 -13.64 -4.79
CA LEU A 382 26.11 -14.07 -4.51
C LEU A 382 26.08 -15.42 -3.76
N ASP A 383 26.92 -16.38 -4.15
CA ASP A 383 27.02 -17.70 -3.49
C ASP A 383 27.57 -17.58 -2.06
N ALA A 384 28.41 -16.59 -1.78
CA ALA A 384 28.95 -16.36 -0.44
C ALA A 384 27.88 -15.94 0.59
N VAL A 385 26.81 -15.29 0.17
CA VAL A 385 25.69 -14.87 1.04
C VAL A 385 24.50 -15.84 0.96
N ALA A 386 24.46 -16.72 -0.02
CA ALA A 386 23.42 -17.73 -0.12
C ALA A 386 23.49 -18.71 1.04
N GLY A 387 22.34 -19.09 1.61
CA GLY A 387 22.28 -19.93 2.81
C GLY A 387 20.88 -19.96 3.42
N VAL A 388 20.76 -20.74 4.49
CA VAL A 388 19.57 -20.75 5.34
C VAL A 388 19.89 -19.99 6.61
N TYR A 389 19.04 -19.05 6.99
CA TYR A 389 19.19 -18.18 8.15
C TYR A 389 17.94 -18.22 9.01
N THR A 390 18.13 -18.39 10.31
CA THR A 390 17.04 -18.60 11.28
C THR A 390 17.02 -17.47 12.30
N LEU A 391 15.86 -16.85 12.49
CA LEU A 391 15.59 -15.87 13.54
C LEU A 391 15.14 -16.57 14.82
N ASP A 392 14.17 -17.50 14.68
CA ASP A 392 13.57 -18.27 15.76
C ASP A 392 13.08 -19.63 15.20
N LYS A 393 12.40 -20.44 16.02
CA LYS A 393 11.92 -21.77 15.62
C LYS A 393 10.94 -21.75 14.46
N GLU A 394 10.24 -20.63 14.23
CA GLU A 394 9.18 -20.51 13.21
C GLU A 394 9.62 -19.71 11.98
N THR A 395 10.61 -18.82 12.15
CA THR A 395 11.02 -17.86 11.11
C THR A 395 12.38 -18.21 10.54
N GLN A 396 12.34 -18.79 9.34
CA GLN A 396 13.52 -19.10 8.55
C GLN A 396 13.46 -18.34 7.23
N ARG A 397 14.62 -17.87 6.76
CA ARG A 397 14.82 -17.26 5.44
C ARG A 397 15.86 -18.05 4.65
N VAL A 398 15.50 -18.45 3.45
CA VAL A 398 16.37 -19.15 2.52
C VAL A 398 16.81 -18.17 1.44
N PHE A 399 18.12 -17.92 1.35
CA PHE A 399 18.71 -17.12 0.29
C PHE A 399 19.39 -18.03 -0.72
N ARG A 400 19.07 -17.85 -2.00
CA ARG A 400 19.57 -18.67 -3.10
C ARG A 400 19.92 -17.80 -4.29
N ARG A 401 21.01 -18.12 -4.99
CA ARG A 401 21.30 -17.48 -6.26
C ARG A 401 20.38 -17.99 -7.36
N ASP A 402 19.73 -17.06 -8.04
CA ASP A 402 18.87 -17.28 -9.20
C ASP A 402 19.44 -16.48 -10.39
N GLY A 403 20.38 -17.09 -11.13
CA GLY A 403 21.13 -16.41 -12.18
C GLY A 403 22.04 -15.32 -11.63
N GLU A 404 21.78 -14.09 -12.01
CA GLU A 404 22.53 -12.87 -11.62
C GLU A 404 21.98 -12.21 -10.35
N PHE A 405 20.93 -12.77 -9.74
CA PHE A 405 20.26 -12.21 -8.57
C PHE A 405 20.33 -13.13 -7.37
N LEU A 406 20.05 -12.57 -6.22
CA LEU A 406 19.77 -13.30 -5.00
C LEU A 406 18.26 -13.35 -4.80
N SER A 407 17.68 -14.53 -4.59
CA SER A 407 16.29 -14.67 -4.13
C SER A 407 16.26 -14.97 -2.64
N MET A 408 15.24 -14.44 -1.95
CA MET A 408 14.97 -14.75 -0.54
C MET A 408 13.55 -15.29 -0.39
N GLN A 409 13.42 -16.41 0.31
CA GLN A 409 12.12 -16.98 0.65
C GLN A 409 11.99 -17.14 2.16
N ARG A 410 10.96 -16.52 2.74
CA ARG A 410 10.58 -16.71 4.15
C ARG A 410 9.66 -17.93 4.26
N SER A 411 9.75 -18.69 5.36
CA SER A 411 8.83 -19.80 5.68
C SER A 411 7.37 -19.42 5.42
N GLY A 412 6.66 -20.21 4.60
CA GLY A 412 5.25 -20.01 4.27
C GLY A 412 4.94 -18.84 3.32
N ARG A 413 5.96 -18.21 2.70
CA ARG A 413 5.79 -17.10 1.74
C ARG A 413 6.46 -17.44 0.41
N GLY A 414 6.05 -16.74 -0.67
CA GLY A 414 6.72 -16.81 -1.97
C GLY A 414 8.12 -16.16 -1.94
N PRO A 415 8.96 -16.46 -2.94
CA PRO A 415 10.28 -15.84 -3.07
C PRO A 415 10.17 -14.36 -3.42
N LEU A 416 11.18 -13.60 -2.99
CA LEU A 416 11.42 -12.21 -3.36
C LEU A 416 12.78 -12.13 -4.05
N VAL A 417 12.85 -11.41 -5.17
CA VAL A 417 14.13 -11.08 -5.81
C VAL A 417 14.75 -9.91 -5.07
N LEU A 418 16.02 -10.04 -4.71
CA LEU A 418 16.81 -8.99 -4.07
C LEU A 418 17.76 -8.36 -5.08
N ARG A 419 18.01 -7.05 -4.91
CA ARG A 419 19.00 -6.29 -5.66
C ARG A 419 20.18 -5.96 -4.75
N ALA A 420 21.40 -6.09 -5.25
CA ALA A 420 22.59 -5.80 -4.48
C ALA A 420 22.88 -4.30 -4.42
N MET A 421 23.28 -3.79 -3.26
CA MET A 421 23.89 -2.46 -3.06
C MET A 421 25.39 -2.57 -2.87
N SER A 422 25.85 -3.70 -2.34
CA SER A 422 27.25 -4.07 -2.16
C SER A 422 27.35 -5.58 -2.09
N ALA A 423 28.57 -6.12 -1.91
CA ALA A 423 28.77 -7.55 -1.72
C ALA A 423 28.04 -8.12 -0.47
N ASN A 424 27.65 -7.27 0.48
CA ASN A 424 27.01 -7.67 1.74
C ASN A 424 25.64 -7.06 1.96
N GLU A 425 25.22 -6.12 1.11
CA GLU A 425 23.95 -5.40 1.31
C GLU A 425 23.02 -5.58 0.11
N PHE A 426 21.78 -5.91 0.41
CA PHE A 426 20.75 -6.19 -0.59
C PHE A 426 19.44 -5.54 -0.18
N PHE A 427 18.69 -5.00 -1.13
CA PHE A 427 17.37 -4.44 -0.88
C PHE A 427 16.27 -5.23 -1.59
N VAL A 428 15.06 -5.11 -1.08
CA VAL A 428 13.85 -5.63 -1.72
C VAL A 428 13.32 -4.53 -2.64
N PRO A 429 13.25 -4.73 -3.96
CA PRO A 429 12.67 -3.76 -4.87
C PRO A 429 11.25 -3.36 -4.45
N ASP A 430 10.89 -2.12 -4.72
CA ASP A 430 9.55 -1.56 -4.42
C ASP A 430 9.16 -1.59 -2.93
N THR A 431 10.15 -1.64 -2.04
CA THR A 431 9.97 -1.56 -0.58
C THR A 431 11.00 -0.62 0.05
N ALA A 432 10.90 -0.44 1.36
CA ALA A 432 11.91 0.25 2.17
C ALA A 432 12.78 -0.75 2.98
N ASP A 433 12.78 -2.01 2.60
CA ASP A 433 13.40 -3.11 3.34
C ASP A 433 14.76 -3.47 2.74
N TRP A 434 15.73 -3.81 3.59
CA TRP A 434 17.04 -4.26 3.14
C TRP A 434 17.66 -5.29 4.08
N PHE A 435 18.72 -5.97 3.59
CA PHE A 435 19.46 -7.01 4.29
C PHE A 435 20.94 -6.62 4.36
N VAL A 436 21.58 -6.85 5.50
CA VAL A 436 23.02 -6.69 5.71
C VAL A 436 23.61 -8.02 6.17
N PHE A 437 24.44 -8.64 5.34
CA PHE A 437 25.10 -9.91 5.66
C PHE A 437 26.37 -9.67 6.46
N GLN A 438 26.59 -10.46 7.51
CA GLN A 438 27.80 -10.48 8.31
C GLN A 438 28.69 -11.63 7.82
N ARG A 439 29.95 -11.35 7.53
CA ARG A 439 30.95 -12.35 7.14
C ARG A 439 32.03 -12.52 8.21
N GLU A 440 32.48 -13.72 8.42
CA GLU A 440 33.64 -14.01 9.27
C GLU A 440 34.92 -13.62 8.54
N GLY A 441 35.80 -12.86 9.23
CA GLY A 441 37.04 -12.36 8.64
C GLY A 441 36.91 -10.99 7.97
N GLY A 442 37.55 -9.98 8.53
CA GLY A 442 37.39 -8.55 8.26
C GLY A 442 37.60 -8.03 6.82
N ASN A 443 37.80 -8.87 5.81
CA ASN A 443 38.07 -8.49 4.42
C ASN A 443 36.99 -8.97 3.42
N GLY A 444 35.78 -9.36 3.89
CA GLY A 444 34.69 -9.74 2.99
C GLY A 444 34.89 -11.06 2.24
N ALA A 445 35.93 -11.81 2.51
CA ALA A 445 36.18 -13.14 1.98
C ALA A 445 35.54 -14.20 2.88
N GLY A 446 34.75 -15.10 2.30
CA GLY A 446 34.11 -16.20 3.02
C GLY A 446 32.59 -16.16 3.01
N LYS A 447 31.96 -17.25 3.45
CA LYS A 447 30.52 -17.37 3.57
C LYS A 447 30.00 -16.47 4.70
N ALA A 448 28.80 -15.91 4.51
CA ALA A 448 28.14 -15.11 5.54
C ALA A 448 27.74 -16.02 6.73
N SER A 449 27.99 -15.56 7.96
CA SER A 449 27.63 -16.23 9.21
C SER A 449 26.23 -15.79 9.73
N GLY A 450 25.76 -14.61 9.31
CA GLY A 450 24.48 -14.05 9.70
C GLY A 450 23.94 -13.05 8.70
N VAL A 451 22.69 -12.64 8.89
CA VAL A 451 22.05 -11.57 8.13
C VAL A 451 21.15 -10.74 9.04
N THR A 452 21.29 -9.43 8.98
CA THR A 452 20.35 -8.49 9.61
C THR A 452 19.34 -8.02 8.59
N TYR A 453 18.06 -8.28 8.85
CA TYR A 453 16.96 -7.76 8.08
C TYR A 453 16.45 -6.46 8.69
N HIS A 454 16.53 -5.39 7.93
CA HIS A 454 16.04 -4.08 8.30
C HIS A 454 14.65 -3.85 7.70
N GLN A 455 13.68 -3.66 8.56
CA GLN A 455 12.30 -3.39 8.21
C GLN A 455 11.71 -2.39 9.20
N ASP A 456 11.15 -1.30 8.71
CA ASP A 456 10.44 -0.30 9.52
C ASP A 456 11.27 0.27 10.70
N GLY A 457 12.60 0.28 10.57
CA GLY A 457 13.54 0.70 11.63
C GLY A 457 13.82 -0.38 12.69
N ARG A 458 13.31 -1.59 12.50
CA ARG A 458 13.72 -2.77 13.27
C ARG A 458 14.89 -3.47 12.57
N ALA A 459 15.82 -3.98 13.35
CA ALA A 459 16.91 -4.81 12.88
C ALA A 459 16.74 -6.23 13.43
N LEU A 460 16.37 -7.17 12.58
CA LEU A 460 16.12 -8.56 12.95
C LEU A 460 17.33 -9.40 12.54
N VAL A 461 18.09 -9.87 13.51
CA VAL A 461 19.32 -10.63 13.29
C VAL A 461 18.99 -12.11 13.13
N HIS A 462 19.38 -12.69 12.00
CA HIS A 462 19.24 -14.11 11.71
C HIS A 462 20.64 -14.74 11.65
N THR A 463 20.81 -15.88 12.30
CA THR A 463 22.05 -16.64 12.27
C THR A 463 22.01 -17.67 11.14
N ARG A 464 23.12 -17.89 10.44
CA ARG A 464 23.21 -18.95 9.45
C ARG A 464 22.99 -20.30 10.12
N SER A 465 22.04 -21.08 9.60
CA SER A 465 21.64 -22.38 10.15
C SER A 465 21.77 -23.54 9.15
N GLY A 466 22.14 -23.24 7.91
CA GLY A 466 22.28 -24.26 6.89
C GLY A 466 22.85 -23.75 5.57
N GLU A 467 23.15 -24.71 4.68
CA GLU A 467 23.59 -24.42 3.33
C GLU A 467 22.42 -24.01 2.43
N ALA A 468 22.73 -23.20 1.42
CA ALA A 468 21.75 -22.81 0.42
C ALA A 468 21.30 -24.03 -0.41
N PRO A 469 20.06 -24.06 -0.88
CA PRO A 469 19.66 -24.90 -2.00
C PRO A 469 20.56 -24.63 -3.22
N PRO A 470 20.74 -25.62 -4.13
CA PRO A 470 21.50 -25.41 -5.36
C PRO A 470 21.07 -24.14 -6.11
N PRO A 471 21.98 -23.39 -6.69
CA PRO A 471 21.65 -22.20 -7.44
C PRO A 471 20.81 -22.54 -8.66
N ARG A 472 19.87 -21.66 -9.01
CA ARG A 472 19.15 -21.73 -10.28
C ARG A 472 20.00 -21.02 -11.34
N ILE A 473 20.55 -21.80 -12.24
CA ILE A 473 21.35 -21.29 -13.37
C ILE A 473 20.41 -21.19 -14.58
N VAL A 474 20.26 -19.99 -15.10
CA VAL A 474 19.45 -19.76 -16.31
C VAL A 474 20.19 -20.40 -17.49
N ALA A 475 19.62 -21.46 -18.04
CA ALA A 475 20.16 -22.14 -19.22
C ALA A 475 19.98 -21.30 -20.49
N ARG A 476 20.91 -21.42 -21.41
CA ARG A 476 20.69 -20.97 -22.81
C ARG A 476 20.01 -22.10 -23.57
N ILE A 477 18.82 -21.82 -24.06
CA ILE A 477 18.07 -22.76 -24.89
C ILE A 477 17.86 -22.16 -26.28
N ALA A 478 17.67 -22.99 -27.28
CA ALA A 478 17.29 -22.53 -28.61
C ALA A 478 15.84 -22.03 -28.60
N ASP A 479 15.56 -20.98 -29.35
CA ASP A 479 14.19 -20.46 -29.51
C ASP A 479 13.22 -21.54 -29.99
N SER A 480 13.67 -22.41 -30.92
CA SER A 480 12.89 -23.54 -31.42
C SER A 480 12.55 -24.59 -30.36
N ALA A 481 13.42 -24.78 -29.34
CA ALA A 481 13.14 -25.68 -28.23
C ALA A 481 11.98 -25.14 -27.36
N PHE A 482 11.96 -23.82 -27.10
CA PHE A 482 10.85 -23.20 -26.41
C PHE A 482 9.58 -23.16 -27.26
N ASP A 483 9.69 -22.82 -28.54
CA ASP A 483 8.55 -22.70 -29.47
C ASP A 483 7.77 -24.04 -29.60
N ALA A 484 8.44 -25.19 -29.37
CA ALA A 484 7.79 -26.49 -29.27
C ALA A 484 6.81 -26.59 -28.09
N HIS A 485 7.04 -25.79 -27.02
CA HIS A 485 6.21 -25.73 -25.82
C HIS A 485 5.20 -24.58 -25.85
N ALA A 486 5.34 -23.62 -26.76
CA ALA A 486 4.39 -22.51 -26.86
C ALA A 486 2.99 -23.03 -27.22
N GLY A 487 1.97 -22.46 -26.57
CA GLY A 487 0.59 -22.91 -26.77
C GLY A 487 -0.29 -22.71 -25.54
N ARG A 488 -1.48 -23.29 -25.58
CA ARG A 488 -2.48 -23.20 -24.52
C ARG A 488 -2.62 -24.53 -23.83
N TYR A 489 -2.69 -24.52 -22.50
CA TYR A 489 -2.77 -25.71 -21.67
C TYR A 489 -3.92 -25.56 -20.67
N GLU A 490 -4.89 -26.44 -20.74
CA GLU A 490 -5.99 -26.47 -19.77
C GLU A 490 -5.54 -27.21 -18.50
N ILE A 491 -5.48 -26.45 -17.40
CA ILE A 491 -5.08 -26.97 -16.08
C ILE A 491 -6.29 -27.57 -15.35
N GLN A 492 -7.43 -26.91 -15.49
CA GLN A 492 -8.75 -27.34 -15.02
C GLN A 492 -9.83 -26.59 -15.81
N PRO A 493 -11.09 -27.02 -15.80
CA PRO A 493 -12.15 -26.36 -16.55
C PRO A 493 -12.20 -24.85 -16.27
N GLY A 494 -12.01 -24.05 -17.32
CA GLY A 494 -12.00 -22.59 -17.25
C GLY A 494 -10.67 -21.95 -16.81
N MET A 495 -9.63 -22.72 -16.47
CA MET A 495 -8.28 -22.24 -16.18
C MET A 495 -7.30 -22.74 -17.24
N VAL A 496 -6.91 -21.86 -18.12
CA VAL A 496 -5.95 -22.12 -19.22
C VAL A 496 -4.68 -21.33 -18.94
N PHE A 497 -3.53 -21.98 -19.11
CA PHE A 497 -2.22 -21.32 -19.14
C PHE A 497 -1.81 -21.12 -20.58
N GLU A 498 -1.53 -19.89 -20.95
CA GLU A 498 -0.98 -19.53 -22.26
C GLU A 498 0.54 -19.36 -22.14
N VAL A 499 1.29 -20.16 -22.87
CA VAL A 499 2.75 -20.16 -22.92
C VAL A 499 3.18 -19.47 -24.19
N THR A 500 3.95 -18.37 -24.07
CA THR A 500 4.31 -17.52 -25.20
C THR A 500 5.76 -17.05 -25.12
N ARG A 501 6.33 -16.70 -26.27
CA ARG A 501 7.64 -16.06 -26.40
C ARG A 501 7.48 -14.61 -26.90
N GLY A 502 8.29 -13.72 -26.36
CA GLY A 502 8.40 -12.33 -26.81
C GLY A 502 9.88 -11.97 -26.99
N GLY A 503 10.38 -12.08 -28.22
CA GLY A 503 11.82 -11.99 -28.49
C GLY A 503 12.56 -13.15 -27.82
N SER A 504 13.56 -12.85 -27.00
CA SER A 504 14.35 -13.83 -26.22
C SER A 504 13.78 -14.12 -24.83
N ARG A 505 12.55 -13.65 -24.54
CA ARG A 505 11.91 -13.81 -23.22
C ARG A 505 10.76 -14.80 -23.30
N TYR A 506 10.57 -15.60 -22.27
CA TYR A 506 9.57 -16.65 -22.17
C TYR A 506 8.55 -16.31 -21.10
N PHE A 507 7.27 -16.67 -21.34
CA PHE A 507 6.18 -16.23 -20.47
C PHE A 507 5.13 -17.30 -20.32
N VAL A 508 4.45 -17.27 -19.16
CA VAL A 508 3.20 -17.98 -18.92
C VAL A 508 2.14 -17.00 -18.42
N GLN A 509 0.92 -17.14 -18.92
CA GLN A 509 -0.22 -16.34 -18.49
C GLN A 509 -1.39 -17.22 -18.09
N PRO A 510 -1.71 -17.37 -16.80
CA PRO A 510 -2.94 -18.00 -16.35
C PRO A 510 -4.17 -17.15 -16.71
N THR A 511 -5.31 -17.81 -17.00
CA THR A 511 -6.57 -17.12 -17.29
C THR A 511 -6.91 -16.07 -16.22
N GLY A 512 -7.13 -14.83 -16.66
CA GLY A 512 -7.50 -13.72 -15.77
C GLY A 512 -6.39 -13.20 -14.86
N GLN A 513 -5.14 -13.63 -15.04
CA GLN A 513 -3.98 -13.19 -14.28
C GLN A 513 -2.99 -12.46 -15.19
N ARG A 514 -2.03 -11.75 -14.55
CA ARG A 514 -0.94 -11.12 -15.28
C ARG A 514 -0.03 -12.16 -15.94
N ARG A 515 0.60 -11.76 -17.01
CA ARG A 515 1.67 -12.50 -17.67
C ARG A 515 2.89 -12.54 -16.76
N VAL A 516 3.48 -13.72 -16.60
CA VAL A 516 4.66 -13.97 -15.73
C VAL A 516 5.82 -14.43 -16.59
N GLU A 517 6.98 -13.81 -16.43
CA GLU A 517 8.20 -14.24 -17.11
C GLU A 517 8.75 -15.49 -16.46
N ILE A 518 9.16 -16.46 -17.28
CA ILE A 518 9.77 -17.71 -16.86
C ILE A 518 11.16 -17.87 -17.46
N PHE A 519 12.06 -18.45 -16.69
CA PHE A 519 13.47 -18.57 -17.00
C PHE A 519 13.84 -20.05 -17.17
N PRO A 520 14.55 -20.45 -18.23
CA PRO A 520 14.87 -21.84 -18.48
C PRO A 520 15.91 -22.37 -17.48
N LEU A 521 15.68 -23.58 -16.98
CA LEU A 521 16.65 -24.45 -16.30
C LEU A 521 17.17 -25.51 -17.25
N SER A 522 16.37 -25.86 -18.26
CA SER A 522 16.70 -26.76 -19.37
C SER A 522 15.70 -26.49 -20.51
N ASP A 523 15.79 -27.23 -21.62
CA ASP A 523 14.85 -27.13 -22.73
C ASP A 523 13.39 -27.39 -22.32
N THR A 524 13.16 -28.14 -21.24
CA THR A 524 11.81 -28.54 -20.78
C THR A 524 11.45 -28.04 -19.39
N ARG A 525 12.38 -27.41 -18.64
CA ARG A 525 12.13 -26.95 -17.26
C ARG A 525 12.39 -25.49 -17.13
N PHE A 526 11.46 -24.79 -16.46
CA PHE A 526 11.47 -23.34 -16.27
C PHE A 526 11.09 -22.99 -14.85
N PHE A 527 11.49 -21.81 -14.37
CA PHE A 527 11.07 -21.25 -13.10
C PHE A 527 10.65 -19.79 -13.25
N ALA A 528 9.78 -19.32 -12.37
CA ALA A 528 9.46 -17.90 -12.25
C ALA A 528 10.26 -17.28 -11.11
N ARG A 529 10.62 -16.00 -11.24
CA ARG A 529 11.29 -15.22 -10.18
C ARG A 529 10.31 -14.49 -9.26
N ASP A 530 9.22 -13.98 -9.85
CA ASP A 530 8.23 -13.16 -9.14
C ASP A 530 7.22 -13.97 -8.33
N VAL A 531 7.14 -15.27 -8.58
CA VAL A 531 6.26 -16.21 -7.89
C VAL A 531 7.01 -17.51 -7.64
N ASP A 532 6.68 -18.23 -6.55
CA ASP A 532 7.27 -19.55 -6.28
C ASP A 532 6.64 -20.58 -7.21
N ALA A 533 7.08 -20.59 -8.48
CA ALA A 533 6.55 -21.48 -9.49
C ALA A 533 7.65 -22.12 -10.33
N GLU A 534 7.50 -23.40 -10.57
CA GLU A 534 8.28 -24.17 -11.53
C GLU A 534 7.32 -24.79 -12.57
N ILE A 535 7.76 -24.78 -13.81
CA ILE A 535 7.02 -25.32 -14.95
C ILE A 535 7.91 -26.34 -15.64
N SER A 536 7.36 -27.51 -15.94
CA SER A 536 8.02 -28.47 -16.81
C SER A 536 7.07 -28.96 -17.91
N PHE A 537 7.67 -29.30 -19.04
CA PHE A 537 6.96 -29.84 -20.21
C PHE A 537 7.38 -31.29 -20.40
N GLU A 538 6.45 -32.21 -20.26
CA GLU A 538 6.67 -33.65 -20.36
C GLU A 538 5.49 -34.29 -21.10
N ASN A 539 5.77 -35.21 -22.05
CA ASN A 539 4.76 -35.95 -22.80
C ASN A 539 3.69 -35.06 -23.47
N GLY A 540 4.07 -33.88 -23.93
CA GLY A 540 3.16 -32.91 -24.54
C GLY A 540 2.23 -32.17 -23.57
N GLY A 541 2.37 -32.38 -22.25
CA GLY A 541 1.67 -31.70 -21.18
C GLY A 541 2.53 -30.66 -20.49
N LEU A 542 1.87 -29.78 -19.73
CA LEU A 542 2.50 -28.80 -18.85
C LEU A 542 2.30 -29.22 -17.40
N HIS A 543 3.39 -29.34 -16.65
CA HIS A 543 3.36 -29.52 -15.20
C HIS A 543 3.71 -28.20 -14.53
N PHE A 544 2.84 -27.75 -13.63
CA PHE A 544 2.99 -26.50 -12.89
C PHE A 544 3.03 -26.80 -11.40
N LYS A 545 4.10 -26.38 -10.74
CA LYS A 545 4.28 -26.48 -9.29
C LYS A 545 4.36 -25.10 -8.67
N GLN A 546 3.54 -24.84 -7.65
CA GLN A 546 3.56 -23.59 -6.89
C GLN A 546 3.51 -23.88 -5.39
N GLY A 547 4.62 -23.65 -4.70
CA GLY A 547 4.78 -24.06 -3.31
C GLY A 547 4.58 -25.57 -3.15
N SER A 548 3.63 -25.99 -2.31
CA SER A 548 3.26 -27.40 -2.11
C SER A 548 2.23 -27.94 -3.12
N ARG A 549 1.66 -27.07 -3.98
CA ARG A 549 0.63 -27.46 -4.96
C ARG A 549 1.24 -27.84 -6.29
N SER A 550 0.74 -28.89 -6.91
CA SER A 550 1.15 -29.34 -8.24
C SER A 550 -0.09 -29.57 -9.11
N PHE A 551 -0.01 -29.17 -10.36
CA PHE A 551 -1.07 -29.26 -11.35
C PHE A 551 -0.51 -29.77 -12.67
N THR A 552 -1.30 -30.48 -13.44
CA THR A 552 -0.95 -30.94 -14.78
C THR A 552 -1.92 -30.37 -15.78
N GLY A 553 -1.41 -29.74 -16.82
CA GLY A 553 -2.18 -29.17 -17.91
C GLY A 553 -2.08 -30.00 -19.18
N ARG A 554 -3.20 -30.19 -19.84
CA ARG A 554 -3.27 -30.82 -21.16
C ARG A 554 -3.19 -29.74 -22.24
N ARG A 555 -2.36 -29.93 -23.25
CA ARG A 555 -2.30 -29.06 -24.42
C ARG A 555 -3.65 -29.09 -25.17
N MET A 556 -4.14 -27.89 -25.51
CA MET A 556 -5.42 -27.72 -26.22
C MET A 556 -5.22 -27.74 -27.74
#